data_d4bafbbf76bfab342816843cf58646bf
#
_entry.id   d4bafbbf76bfab342816843cf58646bf
#
_cell.length_a   1.000
_cell.length_b   1.000
_cell.length_c   1.000
_cell.angle_alpha   90.00
_cell.angle_beta   90.00
_cell.angle_gamma   90.00
#
_symmetry.space_group_name_H-M   'P 1'
#
loop_
_entity.id
_entity.type
_entity.pdbx_description
1 polymer ?
#
loop_
_entity_poly.entity_id
_entity_poly.type
_entity_poly.pdbx_seq_one_letter_code
_entity_poly.pdbx_strand_id
1 'polypeptide(L)'
;MSYLKKILNNKKNAIEKIIIVLVIGIVFMVLGDFGNSEKKEECSNVTKIIQPELKSVEKEMEEILEKIDGAGEVKVMITYKTSKEVIHQMEKKETINDAKEDDKGNTTRTTKQREFTNSIAFEENNGFKKAVIKKEIEPLIKGVVVVAGGAYDDNVKRNLQMAAQILTDIPIHKISVFAMKK
;
A
#
# COMPACT_ATOMS: atom_id res chain seq x y z
N MET A 1 19.07 37.07 68.32
CA MET A 1 18.54 37.40 66.94
C MET A 1 19.30 36.80 65.80
N SER A 2 20.30 35.93 65.98
CA SER A 2 21.12 35.40 64.89
C SER A 2 20.59 34.11 64.26
N TYR A 3 19.82 33.29 64.97
CA TYR A 3 19.36 31.98 64.49
C TYR A 3 18.22 32.09 63.48
N LEU A 4 17.34 33.07 63.56
CA LEU A 4 16.21 33.26 62.65
C LEU A 4 16.66 33.72 61.28
N LYS A 5 17.73 34.49 61.14
CA LYS A 5 18.33 34.88 59.83
C LYS A 5 18.95 33.71 59.12
N LYS A 6 19.55 32.73 59.84
CA LYS A 6 20.17 31.56 59.26
C LYS A 6 19.14 30.57 58.67
N ILE A 7 17.96 30.45 59.32
CA ILE A 7 16.86 29.60 58.86
C ILE A 7 16.13 30.22 57.67
N LEU A 8 15.95 31.53 57.61
CA LEU A 8 15.35 32.25 56.49
C LEU A 8 16.24 32.19 55.25
N ASN A 9 17.56 32.31 55.43
CA ASN A 9 18.48 32.23 54.30
C ASN A 9 18.56 30.81 53.68
N ASN A 10 18.41 29.79 54.54
CA ASN A 10 18.40 28.37 54.04
C ASN A 10 17.09 28.07 53.28
N LYS A 11 15.95 28.69 53.64
CA LYS A 11 14.69 28.55 52.88
C LYS A 11 14.72 29.25 51.53
N LYS A 12 15.38 30.41 51.40
CA LYS A 12 15.54 31.10 50.13
C LYS A 12 16.36 30.27 49.16
N ASN A 13 17.49 29.69 49.60
CA ASN A 13 18.32 28.82 48.74
C ASN A 13 17.62 27.50 48.39
N ALA A 14 16.72 26.99 49.24
CA ALA A 14 15.90 25.84 48.95
C ALA A 14 14.83 26.16 47.88
N ILE A 15 14.19 27.31 47.97
CA ILE A 15 13.20 27.78 47.01
C ILE A 15 13.85 28.06 45.64
N GLU A 16 15.03 28.71 45.60
CA GLU A 16 15.80 28.89 44.35
C GLU A 16 16.13 27.59 43.69
N LYS A 17 16.59 26.58 44.45
CA LYS A 17 16.90 25.25 43.90
C LYS A 17 15.65 24.54 43.34
N ILE A 18 14.50 24.69 44.01
CA ILE A 18 13.23 24.12 43.53
C ILE A 18 12.78 24.80 42.23
N ILE A 19 12.93 26.14 42.14
CA ILE A 19 12.59 26.90 40.94
C ILE A 19 13.49 26.47 39.77
N ILE A 20 14.80 26.29 40.00
CA ILE A 20 15.75 25.83 38.97
C ILE A 20 15.37 24.42 38.45
N VAL A 21 15.03 23.49 39.37
CA VAL A 21 14.61 22.14 38.99
C VAL A 21 13.30 22.17 38.20
N LEU A 22 12.37 23.05 38.57
CA LEU A 22 11.09 23.22 37.89
C LEU A 22 11.30 23.80 36.46
N VAL A 23 12.18 24.81 36.34
CA VAL A 23 12.53 25.38 35.01
C VAL A 23 13.22 24.34 34.13
N ILE A 24 14.15 23.55 34.68
CA ILE A 24 14.80 22.46 33.95
C ILE A 24 13.77 21.41 33.50
N GLY A 25 12.81 21.08 34.37
CA GLY A 25 11.70 20.17 34.05
C GLY A 25 10.84 20.66 32.88
N ILE A 26 10.50 21.97 32.87
CA ILE A 26 9.74 22.59 31.77
C ILE A 26 10.55 22.62 30.47
N VAL A 27 11.85 22.94 30.55
CA VAL A 27 12.76 22.89 29.37
C VAL A 27 12.86 21.48 28.83
N PHE A 28 12.96 20.46 29.68
CA PHE A 28 12.96 19.05 29.26
C PHE A 28 11.62 18.65 28.65
N MET A 29 10.50 19.17 29.13
CA MET A 29 9.18 18.90 28.56
C MET A 29 9.01 19.54 27.19
N VAL A 30 9.54 20.75 26.98
CA VAL A 30 9.50 21.46 25.70
C VAL A 30 10.49 20.86 24.69
N LEU A 31 11.67 20.41 25.14
CA LEU A 31 12.67 19.74 24.28
C LEU A 31 12.37 18.25 24.07
N GLY A 32 11.65 17.60 25.00
CA GLY A 32 11.25 16.19 24.90
C GLY A 32 10.17 15.94 23.82
N ASP A 33 9.37 16.96 23.52
CA ASP A 33 8.32 16.86 22.47
C ASP A 33 8.88 16.94 21.04
N PHE A 34 10.18 17.23 20.88
CA PHE A 34 10.86 17.26 19.58
C PHE A 34 11.38 15.89 19.10
N GLY A 35 11.24 14.85 19.92
CA GLY A 35 11.76 13.50 19.62
C GLY A 35 10.72 12.40 19.46
N ASN A 36 9.46 12.66 19.77
CA ASN A 36 8.40 11.65 19.67
C ASN A 36 7.40 12.05 18.59
N SER A 37 7.84 11.97 17.34
CA SER A 37 6.89 11.69 16.25
C SER A 37 6.35 10.29 16.52
N GLU A 38 5.29 10.19 17.32
CA GLU A 38 4.40 9.05 17.24
C GLU A 38 4.05 8.88 15.77
N LYS A 39 4.70 7.88 15.14
CA LYS A 39 4.14 7.26 13.97
C LYS A 39 2.74 6.80 14.37
N LYS A 40 1.74 7.63 14.13
CA LYS A 40 0.41 7.14 13.83
C LYS A 40 0.62 6.17 12.67
N GLU A 41 0.69 4.90 12.96
CA GLU A 41 0.39 3.86 12.01
C GLU A 41 -1.10 3.97 11.70
N GLU A 42 -1.42 4.98 10.88
CA GLU A 42 -2.67 4.95 10.14
C GLU A 42 -2.64 3.67 9.30
N CYS A 43 -3.70 2.89 9.37
CA CYS A 43 -4.00 1.75 8.50
C CYS A 43 -4.11 2.14 7.01
N SER A 44 -3.29 3.08 6.52
CA SER A 44 -3.20 3.51 5.13
C SER A 44 -2.05 2.85 4.37
N ASN A 45 -1.33 1.90 5.00
CA ASN A 45 -0.19 1.23 4.35
C ASN A 45 -0.58 0.27 3.22
N VAL A 46 -1.86 -0.09 3.09
CA VAL A 46 -2.31 -0.93 1.98
C VAL A 46 -2.36 -0.15 0.66
N THR A 47 -2.69 1.15 0.71
CA THR A 47 -2.79 1.99 -0.50
C THR A 47 -1.43 2.51 -0.97
N LYS A 48 -0.43 2.57 -0.08
CA LYS A 48 0.90 3.12 -0.39
C LYS A 48 1.83 2.13 -1.11
N ILE A 49 1.56 0.82 -1.02
CA ILE A 49 2.37 -0.23 -1.65
C ILE A 49 2.06 -0.34 -3.16
N ILE A 50 0.86 0.04 -3.59
CA ILE A 50 0.41 -0.09 -4.99
C ILE A 50 0.87 1.10 -5.85
N GLN A 51 1.10 2.27 -5.27
CA GLN A 51 1.43 3.50 -6.01
C GLN A 51 2.83 3.57 -6.67
N PRO A 52 3.91 2.99 -6.14
CA PRO A 52 5.21 3.08 -6.80
C PRO A 52 5.29 2.27 -8.10
N GLU A 53 4.67 1.10 -8.19
CA GLU A 53 4.69 0.26 -9.40
C GLU A 53 3.89 0.90 -10.55
N LEU A 54 2.72 1.47 -10.27
CA LEU A 54 1.89 2.13 -11.28
C LEU A 54 2.56 3.39 -11.85
N LYS A 55 3.28 4.15 -11.03
CA LYS A 55 4.09 5.29 -11.46
C LYS A 55 5.32 4.90 -12.26
N SER A 56 5.84 3.68 -12.11
CA SER A 56 6.96 3.21 -12.93
C SER A 56 6.52 2.97 -14.36
N VAL A 57 5.33 2.39 -14.58
CA VAL A 57 4.77 2.17 -15.93
C VAL A 57 4.52 3.48 -16.67
N GLU A 58 3.97 4.49 -16.00
CA GLU A 58 3.78 5.82 -16.60
C GLU A 58 5.12 6.43 -17.04
N LYS A 59 6.16 6.36 -16.19
CA LYS A 59 7.49 6.86 -16.53
C LYS A 59 8.15 6.10 -17.67
N GLU A 60 8.06 4.78 -17.69
CA GLU A 60 8.60 3.97 -18.79
C GLU A 60 7.92 4.32 -20.12
N MET A 61 6.61 4.55 -20.09
CA MET A 61 5.88 5.04 -21.25
C MET A 61 6.34 6.44 -21.67
N GLU A 62 6.50 7.39 -20.74
CA GLU A 62 7.03 8.74 -21.02
C GLU A 62 8.37 8.64 -21.73
N GLU A 63 9.32 7.86 -21.18
CA GLU A 63 10.66 7.68 -21.73
C GLU A 63 10.66 7.08 -23.16
N ILE A 64 9.74 6.17 -23.45
CA ILE A 64 9.62 5.55 -24.78
C ILE A 64 8.98 6.54 -25.78
N LEU A 65 7.90 7.21 -25.36
CA LEU A 65 7.17 8.13 -26.21
C LEU A 65 7.97 9.40 -26.53
N GLU A 66 8.86 9.87 -25.62
CA GLU A 66 9.78 10.98 -25.85
C GLU A 66 10.80 10.68 -26.96
N LYS A 67 11.13 9.41 -27.24
CA LYS A 67 12.05 9.00 -28.30
C LYS A 67 11.42 9.04 -29.70
N ILE A 68 10.13 9.28 -29.81
CA ILE A 68 9.44 9.43 -31.10
C ILE A 68 9.85 10.79 -31.69
N ASP A 69 10.26 10.78 -32.96
CA ASP A 69 10.69 12.00 -33.64
C ASP A 69 9.59 13.07 -33.63
N GLY A 70 9.99 14.27 -33.20
CA GLY A 70 9.08 15.40 -33.05
C GLY A 70 8.20 15.40 -31.81
N ALA A 71 8.23 14.38 -30.95
CA ALA A 71 7.37 14.31 -29.74
C ALA A 71 7.68 15.38 -28.71
N GLY A 72 8.98 15.68 -28.48
CA GLY A 72 9.42 16.59 -27.43
C GLY A 72 9.18 16.00 -26.04
N GLU A 73 9.01 16.85 -25.04
CA GLU A 73 8.65 16.42 -23.69
C GLU A 73 7.28 15.77 -23.69
N VAL A 74 7.16 14.60 -23.05
CA VAL A 74 5.93 13.84 -22.96
C VAL A 74 5.56 13.58 -21.51
N LYS A 75 4.28 13.74 -21.17
CA LYS A 75 3.71 13.35 -19.90
C LYS A 75 2.56 12.38 -20.12
N VAL A 76 2.54 11.32 -19.35
CA VAL A 76 1.52 10.26 -19.46
C VAL A 76 0.78 10.13 -18.14
N MET A 77 -0.54 9.97 -18.24
CA MET A 77 -1.39 9.61 -17.12
C MET A 77 -2.26 8.44 -17.49
N ILE A 78 -2.18 7.36 -16.71
CA ILE A 78 -2.96 6.14 -16.91
C ILE A 78 -4.07 6.07 -15.85
N THR A 79 -5.29 5.85 -16.29
CA THR A 79 -6.43 5.60 -15.40
C THR A 79 -6.79 4.13 -15.45
N TYR A 80 -6.88 3.50 -14.27
CA TYR A 80 -7.20 2.10 -14.14
C TYR A 80 -8.68 1.87 -13.82
N LYS A 81 -9.25 0.79 -14.32
CA LYS A 81 -10.62 0.34 -14.03
C LYS A 81 -10.67 -0.49 -12.75
N THR A 82 -9.66 -1.32 -12.53
CA THR A 82 -9.51 -2.22 -11.38
C THR A 82 -8.15 -2.00 -10.74
N SER A 83 -8.04 -2.33 -9.46
CA SER A 83 -6.73 -2.46 -8.79
C SER A 83 -6.10 -3.82 -9.09
N LYS A 84 -4.82 -3.98 -8.75
CA LYS A 84 -4.12 -5.26 -8.74
C LYS A 84 -4.84 -6.21 -7.77
N GLU A 85 -5.13 -7.42 -8.22
CA GLU A 85 -5.80 -8.45 -7.43
C GLU A 85 -4.87 -9.63 -7.21
N VAL A 86 -4.73 -10.06 -5.96
CA VAL A 86 -3.91 -11.22 -5.58
C VAL A 86 -4.83 -12.34 -5.19
N ILE A 87 -4.79 -13.44 -5.94
CA ILE A 87 -5.54 -14.66 -5.65
C ILE A 87 -4.64 -15.62 -4.89
N HIS A 88 -5.02 -15.96 -3.67
CA HIS A 88 -4.29 -16.91 -2.84
C HIS A 88 -4.65 -18.35 -3.20
N GLN A 89 -3.67 -19.25 -3.02
CA GLN A 89 -3.90 -20.68 -3.16
C GLN A 89 -4.80 -21.17 -2.02
N MET A 90 -5.86 -21.88 -2.38
CA MET A 90 -6.77 -22.50 -1.41
C MET A 90 -6.43 -23.99 -1.26
N GLU A 91 -6.33 -24.43 -0.01
CA GLU A 91 -6.26 -25.83 0.37
C GLU A 91 -7.67 -26.34 0.68
N LYS A 92 -8.07 -27.42 0.03
CA LYS A 92 -9.36 -28.07 0.25
C LYS A 92 -9.13 -29.33 1.05
N LYS A 93 -9.70 -29.39 2.25
CA LYS A 93 -9.69 -30.59 3.07
C LYS A 93 -11.11 -31.18 3.09
N GLU A 94 -11.23 -32.41 2.60
CA GLU A 94 -12.46 -33.20 2.69
C GLU A 94 -12.28 -34.23 3.80
N THR A 95 -13.14 -34.22 4.80
CA THR A 95 -13.20 -35.23 5.84
C THR A 95 -14.48 -36.01 5.66
N ILE A 96 -14.34 -37.30 5.43
CA ILE A 96 -15.49 -38.24 5.29
C ILE A 96 -15.51 -39.08 6.55
N ASN A 97 -16.57 -38.97 7.32
CA ASN A 97 -16.85 -39.82 8.49
C ASN A 97 -17.99 -40.79 8.14
N ASP A 98 -17.63 -42.05 7.95
CA ASP A 98 -18.61 -43.12 7.76
C ASP A 98 -18.82 -43.84 9.12
N ALA A 99 -19.92 -43.56 9.77
CA ALA A 99 -20.32 -44.30 10.97
C ALA A 99 -21.33 -45.39 10.60
N LYS A 100 -20.97 -46.66 10.89
CA LYS A 100 -21.87 -47.78 10.81
C LYS A 100 -22.27 -48.18 12.24
N GLU A 101 -23.52 -48.13 12.52
CA GLU A 101 -24.11 -48.57 13.80
C GLU A 101 -24.86 -49.90 13.55
N ASP A 102 -24.31 -51.00 14.05
CA ASP A 102 -24.98 -52.33 14.01
C ASP A 102 -25.76 -52.51 15.31
N ASP A 103 -27.07 -52.36 15.23
CA ASP A 103 -27.94 -52.70 16.31
C ASP A 103 -28.32 -54.18 16.22
N LYS A 104 -28.27 -54.91 17.34
CA LYS A 104 -28.50 -56.37 17.44
C LYS A 104 -29.89 -56.85 16.99
N GLY A 105 -30.59 -56.05 16.21
CA GLY A 105 -31.94 -56.29 15.70
C GLY A 105 -32.16 -55.82 14.28
N ASN A 106 -31.38 -56.30 13.32
CA ASN A 106 -31.68 -56.24 11.87
C ASN A 106 -31.82 -54.88 11.18
N THR A 107 -31.28 -53.78 11.72
CA THR A 107 -31.28 -52.51 11.02
C THR A 107 -29.89 -51.87 11.08
N THR A 108 -29.14 -51.94 9.96
CA THR A 108 -27.84 -51.26 9.82
C THR A 108 -28.10 -49.81 9.43
N ARG A 109 -27.79 -48.84 10.31
CA ARG A 109 -27.85 -47.42 10.00
C ARG A 109 -26.48 -46.95 9.58
N THR A 110 -26.34 -46.53 8.32
CA THR A 110 -25.09 -45.91 7.80
C THR A 110 -25.29 -44.40 7.77
N THR A 111 -24.54 -43.68 8.59
CA THR A 111 -24.51 -42.21 8.54
C THR A 111 -23.23 -41.79 7.85
N LYS A 112 -23.34 -41.09 6.71
CA LYS A 112 -22.21 -40.50 5.99
C LYS A 112 -22.20 -38.99 6.20
N GLN A 113 -21.20 -38.51 6.90
CA GLN A 113 -21.01 -37.09 7.10
C GLN A 113 -19.76 -36.63 6.27
N ARG A 114 -19.99 -35.65 5.39
CA ARG A 114 -18.92 -35.03 4.64
C ARG A 114 -18.75 -33.61 5.11
N GLU A 115 -17.52 -33.23 5.49
CA GLU A 115 -17.15 -31.90 5.89
C GLU A 115 -16.12 -31.38 4.92
N PHE A 116 -16.39 -30.21 4.34
CA PHE A 116 -15.48 -29.51 3.43
C PHE A 116 -14.93 -28.28 4.12
N THR A 117 -13.63 -28.23 4.31
CA THR A 117 -12.95 -27.06 4.85
C THR A 117 -12.07 -26.46 3.76
N ASN A 118 -12.29 -25.18 3.44
CA ASN A 118 -11.44 -24.41 2.56
C ASN A 118 -10.60 -23.45 3.39
N SER A 119 -9.29 -23.55 3.32
CA SER A 119 -8.35 -22.65 3.99
C SER A 119 -7.34 -22.09 3.01
N ILE A 120 -6.77 -20.90 3.31
CA ILE A 120 -5.67 -20.37 2.53
C ILE A 120 -4.44 -21.22 2.81
N ALA A 121 -3.71 -21.63 1.75
CA ALA A 121 -2.46 -22.33 1.89
C ALA A 121 -1.35 -21.35 2.35
N PHE A 122 -0.59 -21.77 3.36
CA PHE A 122 0.54 -21.01 3.89
C PHE A 122 1.84 -21.77 3.69
N GLU A 123 2.88 -21.05 3.29
CA GLU A 123 4.24 -21.52 3.31
C GLU A 123 4.93 -20.98 4.57
N GLU A 124 5.63 -21.85 5.30
CA GLU A 124 6.39 -21.48 6.49
C GLU A 124 7.87 -21.46 6.17
N ASN A 125 8.49 -20.29 6.29
CA ASN A 125 9.90 -20.09 6.08
C ASN A 125 10.50 -19.32 7.27
N ASN A 126 11.46 -19.88 7.95
CA ASN A 126 12.13 -19.28 9.12
C ASN A 126 11.16 -18.78 10.22
N GLY A 127 10.07 -19.52 10.48
CA GLY A 127 9.07 -19.15 11.49
C GLY A 127 8.05 -18.09 11.06
N PHE A 128 8.13 -17.59 9.82
CA PHE A 128 7.14 -16.69 9.24
C PHE A 128 6.19 -17.45 8.32
N LYS A 129 4.89 -17.28 8.53
CA LYS A 129 3.84 -17.84 7.67
C LYS A 129 3.46 -16.84 6.60
N LYS A 130 3.67 -17.18 5.33
CA LYS A 130 3.27 -16.37 4.19
C LYS A 130 2.19 -17.10 3.39
N ALA A 131 1.10 -16.40 3.06
CA ALA A 131 0.07 -16.95 2.19
C ALA A 131 0.62 -17.21 0.79
N VAL A 132 0.39 -18.40 0.26
CA VAL A 132 0.84 -18.79 -1.09
C VAL A 132 -0.01 -18.06 -2.12
N ILE A 133 0.63 -17.31 -3.01
CA ILE A 133 -0.02 -16.61 -4.11
C ILE A 133 -0.19 -17.61 -5.27
N LYS A 134 -1.44 -17.83 -5.69
CA LYS A 134 -1.76 -18.65 -6.85
C LYS A 134 -1.63 -17.89 -8.15
N LYS A 135 -2.10 -16.64 -8.17
CA LYS A 135 -2.13 -15.78 -9.34
C LYS A 135 -2.21 -14.32 -8.92
N GLU A 136 -1.46 -13.48 -9.61
CA GLU A 136 -1.64 -12.03 -9.59
C GLU A 136 -2.34 -11.60 -10.88
N ILE A 137 -3.30 -10.71 -10.77
CA ILE A 137 -4.04 -10.13 -11.89
C ILE A 137 -3.65 -8.66 -11.95
N GLU A 138 -3.07 -8.28 -13.10
CA GLU A 138 -2.69 -6.90 -13.36
C GLU A 138 -3.93 -5.99 -13.46
N PRO A 139 -3.81 -4.71 -13.07
CA PRO A 139 -4.91 -3.76 -13.13
C PRO A 139 -5.30 -3.49 -14.59
N LEU A 140 -6.60 -3.50 -14.86
CA LEU A 140 -7.12 -3.17 -16.20
C LEU A 140 -7.09 -1.66 -16.43
N ILE A 141 -6.48 -1.24 -17.55
CA ILE A 141 -6.43 0.16 -17.95
C ILE A 141 -7.81 0.60 -18.47
N LYS A 142 -8.29 1.72 -17.95
CA LYS A 142 -9.55 2.36 -18.37
C LYS A 142 -9.32 3.33 -19.52
N GLY A 143 -8.24 4.10 -19.47
CA GLY A 143 -7.88 5.08 -20.47
C GLY A 143 -6.51 5.70 -20.21
N VAL A 144 -5.94 6.31 -21.23
CA VAL A 144 -4.64 6.97 -21.22
C VAL A 144 -4.76 8.38 -21.78
N VAL A 145 -4.13 9.32 -21.09
CA VAL A 145 -3.94 10.69 -21.57
C VAL A 145 -2.45 10.93 -21.75
N VAL A 146 -2.07 11.37 -22.94
CA VAL A 146 -0.69 11.76 -23.29
C VAL A 146 -0.69 13.26 -23.57
N VAL A 147 0.24 13.99 -22.97
CA VAL A 147 0.48 15.41 -23.23
C VAL A 147 1.90 15.54 -23.76
N ALA A 148 2.06 16.02 -25.01
CA ALA A 148 3.36 16.09 -25.67
C ALA A 148 3.62 17.46 -26.27
N GLY A 149 4.88 17.89 -26.19
CA GLY A 149 5.32 19.19 -26.75
C GLY A 149 5.13 19.29 -28.25
N GLY A 150 5.29 18.17 -28.98
CA GLY A 150 5.15 18.09 -30.43
C GLY A 150 3.77 17.71 -30.95
N ALA A 151 2.77 17.49 -30.09
CA ALA A 151 1.43 17.07 -30.50
C ALA A 151 0.60 18.15 -31.23
N TYR A 152 1.21 19.27 -31.58
CA TYR A 152 0.67 20.25 -32.54
C TYR A 152 0.69 19.73 -33.97
N ASP A 153 1.65 18.82 -34.29
CA ASP A 153 1.70 18.11 -35.58
C ASP A 153 0.80 16.88 -35.52
N ASP A 154 -0.11 16.78 -36.49
CA ASP A 154 -1.08 15.67 -36.56
C ASP A 154 -0.39 14.32 -36.83
N ASN A 155 0.78 14.29 -37.48
CA ASN A 155 1.52 13.05 -37.69
C ASN A 155 2.15 12.57 -36.37
N VAL A 156 2.80 13.48 -35.63
CA VAL A 156 3.35 13.19 -34.30
C VAL A 156 2.27 12.73 -33.36
N LYS A 157 1.12 13.42 -33.34
CA LYS A 157 -0.03 13.07 -32.54
C LYS A 157 -0.53 11.65 -32.84
N ARG A 158 -0.65 11.27 -34.12
CA ARG A 158 -1.04 9.91 -34.55
C ARG A 158 -0.01 8.87 -34.15
N ASN A 159 1.27 9.16 -34.32
CA ASN A 159 2.35 8.24 -33.93
C ASN A 159 2.34 7.98 -32.43
N LEU A 160 2.22 9.02 -31.61
CA LEU A 160 2.09 8.90 -30.16
C LEU A 160 0.85 8.08 -29.76
N GLN A 161 -0.28 8.31 -30.42
CA GLN A 161 -1.50 7.58 -30.13
C GLN A 161 -1.40 6.10 -30.47
N MET A 162 -0.80 5.78 -31.63
CA MET A 162 -0.56 4.37 -32.04
C MET A 162 0.45 3.69 -31.10
N ALA A 163 1.53 4.37 -30.73
CA ALA A 163 2.51 3.83 -29.81
C ALA A 163 1.89 3.55 -28.42
N ALA A 164 1.12 4.50 -27.89
CA ALA A 164 0.41 4.32 -26.62
C ALA A 164 -0.60 3.17 -26.70
N GLN A 165 -1.28 2.97 -27.82
CA GLN A 165 -2.19 1.85 -28.04
C GLN A 165 -1.48 0.50 -27.94
N ILE A 166 -0.32 0.37 -28.60
CA ILE A 166 0.47 -0.87 -28.60
C ILE A 166 0.99 -1.18 -27.19
N LEU A 167 1.45 -0.14 -26.47
CA LEU A 167 2.02 -0.31 -25.12
C LEU A 167 0.96 -0.70 -24.08
N THR A 168 -0.30 -0.27 -24.25
CA THR A 168 -1.36 -0.45 -23.24
C THR A 168 -2.41 -1.48 -23.61
N ASP A 169 -2.40 -1.97 -24.87
CA ASP A 169 -3.39 -2.91 -25.42
C ASP A 169 -4.86 -2.45 -25.23
N ILE A 170 -5.10 -1.13 -25.28
CA ILE A 170 -6.45 -0.58 -25.19
C ILE A 170 -6.92 0.01 -26.53
N PRO A 171 -8.24 0.05 -26.79
CA PRO A 171 -8.76 0.64 -28.02
C PRO A 171 -8.38 2.12 -28.14
N ILE A 172 -8.10 2.57 -29.37
CA ILE A 172 -7.62 3.92 -29.70
C ILE A 172 -8.54 5.03 -29.19
N HIS A 173 -9.86 4.80 -29.12
CA HIS A 173 -10.83 5.76 -28.61
C HIS A 173 -10.72 6.04 -27.10
N LYS A 174 -9.94 5.26 -26.38
CA LYS A 174 -9.61 5.45 -24.96
C LYS A 174 -8.26 6.13 -24.72
N ILE A 175 -7.58 6.50 -25.80
CA ILE A 175 -6.31 7.21 -25.76
C ILE A 175 -6.49 8.60 -26.35
N SER A 176 -6.16 9.61 -25.55
CA SER A 176 -6.21 11.01 -25.99
C SER A 176 -4.84 11.63 -25.93
N VAL A 177 -4.41 12.26 -27.01
CA VAL A 177 -3.14 12.98 -27.11
C VAL A 177 -3.41 14.46 -27.27
N PHE A 178 -2.81 15.26 -26.39
CA PHE A 178 -2.96 16.72 -26.34
C PHE A 178 -1.61 17.41 -26.49
N ALA A 179 -1.64 18.58 -27.10
CA ALA A 179 -0.45 19.43 -27.15
C ALA A 179 -0.15 20.06 -25.78
N MET A 180 1.12 20.07 -25.40
CA MET A 180 1.58 20.71 -24.16
C MET A 180 1.52 22.22 -24.31
N LYS A 181 1.05 22.91 -23.27
CA LYS A 181 1.07 24.36 -23.22
C LYS A 181 2.51 24.86 -23.15
N LYS A 182 2.83 25.81 -24.02
CA LYS A 182 4.12 26.53 -24.02
C LYS A 182 4.24 27.45 -22.80
#